data_ceb93d130056335552d2f31da33e8025
#
_entry.id   ceb93d130056335552d2f31da33e8025
#
_cell.length_a   1.000
_cell.length_b   1.000
_cell.length_c   1.000
_cell.angle_alpha   90.00
_cell.angle_beta   90.00
_cell.angle_gamma   90.00
#
_symmetry.space_group_name_H-M   'P 1'
#
loop_
_entity.id
_entity.type
_entity.pdbx_description
1 polymer ?
#
loop_
_entity_poly.entity_id
_entity_poly.type
_entity_poly.pdbx_seq_one_letter_code
_entity_poly.pdbx_strand_id
1 'polypeptide(L)'
;MTLRERITEDMKTAMRSGDKDRLGLIRMLQAAIKQREVDERITLDDAQTLAVIDKMIKQRKESVVQFEAGHRADLVAKETAEIAALLAYLPAQLGAAELDALIREAIAATGASSVKDMGKVMGIVKGKAAGRADMAAVGARVKALLGG
;
A
#
# COMPACT_ATOMS: atom_id res chain seq x y z
N MET A 1 18.05 -0.22 10.01
CA MET A 1 17.35 1.07 9.86
C MET A 1 15.85 0.83 9.82
N THR A 2 15.09 1.52 10.65
CA THR A 2 13.62 1.45 10.60
C THR A 2 13.09 2.19 9.38
N LEU A 3 11.84 1.92 9.02
CA LEU A 3 11.17 2.62 7.93
C LEU A 3 11.11 4.14 8.19
N ARG A 4 10.84 4.53 9.44
CA ARG A 4 10.81 5.95 9.81
C ARG A 4 12.17 6.62 9.67
N GLU A 5 13.23 5.93 10.04
CA GLU A 5 14.60 6.42 9.86
C GLU A 5 14.93 6.59 8.37
N ARG A 6 14.53 5.63 7.54
CA ARG A 6 14.69 5.72 6.09
C ARG A 6 13.95 6.91 5.51
N ILE A 7 12.71 7.14 5.93
CA ILE A 7 11.92 8.30 5.49
C ILE A 7 12.62 9.61 5.89
N THR A 8 13.14 9.69 7.10
CA THR A 8 13.88 10.87 7.57
C THR A 8 15.14 11.11 6.75
N GLU A 9 15.90 10.06 6.44
CA GLU A 9 17.10 10.19 5.61
C GLU A 9 16.75 10.61 4.18
N ASP A 10 15.68 10.10 3.62
CA ASP A 10 15.20 10.50 2.30
C ASP A 10 14.75 11.96 2.27
N MET A 11 14.17 12.46 3.36
CA MET A 11 13.85 13.88 3.52
C MET A 11 15.11 14.74 3.44
N LYS A 12 16.14 14.37 4.18
CA LYS A 12 17.42 15.09 4.19
C LYS A 12 18.06 15.08 2.81
N THR A 13 18.01 13.94 2.12
CA THR A 13 18.52 13.80 0.76
C THR A 13 17.78 14.73 -0.20
N ALA A 14 16.46 14.77 -0.13
CA ALA A 14 15.64 15.66 -0.96
C ALA A 14 15.95 17.14 -0.68
N MET A 15 16.18 17.49 0.58
CA MET A 15 16.60 18.86 0.96
C MET A 15 17.95 19.22 0.33
N ARG A 16 18.93 18.34 0.42
CA ARG A 16 20.28 18.59 -0.10
C ARG A 16 20.31 18.70 -1.62
N SER A 17 19.49 17.87 -2.30
CA SER A 17 19.44 17.85 -3.76
C SER A 17 18.53 18.93 -4.35
N GLY A 18 17.76 19.65 -3.51
CA GLY A 18 16.82 20.65 -3.98
C GLY A 18 15.59 20.07 -4.67
N ASP A 19 15.28 18.80 -4.42
CA ASP A 19 14.09 18.12 -4.97
C ASP A 19 12.85 18.53 -4.16
N LYS A 20 12.23 19.62 -4.57
CA LYS A 20 11.11 20.24 -3.86
C LYS A 20 9.87 19.35 -3.84
N ASP A 21 9.58 18.66 -4.95
CA ASP A 21 8.39 17.80 -5.07
C ASP A 21 8.51 16.60 -4.13
N ARG A 22 9.66 15.94 -4.15
CA ARG A 22 9.92 14.81 -3.26
C ARG A 22 9.93 15.23 -1.79
N LEU A 23 10.54 16.37 -1.47
CA LEU A 23 10.55 16.91 -0.12
C LEU A 23 9.13 17.19 0.39
N GLY A 24 8.29 17.81 -0.44
CA GLY A 24 6.90 18.08 -0.11
C GLY A 24 6.11 16.82 0.18
N LEU A 25 6.29 15.79 -0.65
CA LEU A 25 5.64 14.49 -0.46
C LEU A 25 6.08 13.82 0.85
N ILE A 26 7.38 13.79 1.12
CA ILE A 26 7.92 13.18 2.34
C ILE A 26 7.40 13.93 3.59
N ARG A 27 7.32 15.25 3.54
CA ARG A 27 6.76 16.04 4.64
C ARG A 27 5.28 15.74 4.87
N MET A 28 4.51 15.53 3.81
CA MET A 28 3.11 15.10 3.92
C MET A 28 3.01 13.73 4.58
N LEU A 29 3.89 12.81 4.20
CA LEU A 29 3.94 11.48 4.81
C LEU A 29 4.29 11.57 6.31
N GLN A 30 5.30 12.35 6.66
CA GLN A 30 5.68 12.56 8.06
C GLN A 30 4.55 13.19 8.87
N ALA A 31 3.83 14.15 8.30
CA ALA A 31 2.67 14.76 8.95
C ALA A 31 1.55 13.75 9.18
N ALA A 32 1.28 12.87 8.22
CA ALA A 32 0.28 11.82 8.36
C ALA A 32 0.65 10.80 9.45
N ILE A 33 1.92 10.42 9.51
CA ILE A 33 2.45 9.56 10.58
C ILE A 33 2.27 10.23 11.94
N LYS A 34 2.69 11.48 12.05
CA LYS A 34 2.61 12.25 13.29
C LYS A 34 1.17 12.43 13.76
N GLN A 35 0.26 12.70 12.84
CA GLN A 35 -1.15 12.86 13.16
C GLN A 35 -1.74 11.58 13.76
N ARG A 36 -1.42 10.45 13.18
CA ARG A 36 -1.87 9.16 13.70
C ARG A 36 -1.27 8.86 15.07
N GLU A 37 0.00 9.16 15.28
CA GLU A 37 0.67 8.98 16.58
C GLU A 37 0.02 9.83 17.68
N VAL A 38 -0.34 11.07 17.35
CA VAL A 38 -1.03 11.98 18.29
C VAL A 38 -2.43 11.48 18.59
N ASP A 39 -3.19 11.11 17.57
CA ASP A 39 -4.58 10.66 17.72
C ASP A 39 -4.70 9.37 18.52
N GLU A 40 -3.80 8.41 18.27
CA GLU A 40 -3.84 7.10 18.91
C GLU A 40 -2.93 7.01 20.15
N ARG A 41 -2.13 8.05 20.41
CA ARG A 41 -1.17 8.14 21.53
C ARG A 41 -0.17 6.98 21.54
N ILE A 42 0.36 6.67 20.36
CA ILE A 42 1.34 5.59 20.13
C ILE A 42 2.50 6.09 19.30
N THR A 43 3.57 5.30 19.27
CA THR A 43 4.63 5.44 18.28
C THR A 43 4.43 4.36 17.24
N LEU A 44 4.37 4.72 15.96
CA LEU A 44 4.13 3.76 14.88
C LEU A 44 5.35 2.88 14.65
N ASP A 45 5.12 1.57 14.58
CA ASP A 45 6.12 0.61 14.11
C ASP A 45 6.14 0.57 12.56
N ASP A 46 6.99 -0.28 11.98
CA ASP A 46 7.11 -0.38 10.52
C ASP A 46 5.80 -0.82 9.86
N ALA A 47 5.08 -1.77 10.43
CA ALA A 47 3.81 -2.24 9.89
C ALA A 47 2.76 -1.14 9.88
N GLN A 48 2.67 -0.37 10.95
CA GLN A 48 1.74 0.76 11.06
C GLN A 48 2.14 1.90 10.12
N THR A 49 3.43 2.14 9.96
CA THR A 49 3.95 3.13 9.02
C THR A 49 3.62 2.74 7.57
N LEU A 50 3.77 1.47 7.22
CA LEU A 50 3.36 0.94 5.91
C LEU A 50 1.87 1.14 5.65
N ALA A 51 1.03 0.97 6.67
CA ALA A 51 -0.41 1.20 6.55
C ALA A 51 -0.73 2.66 6.22
N VAL A 52 -0.01 3.61 6.79
CA VAL A 52 -0.14 5.05 6.46
C VAL A 52 0.24 5.29 5.00
N ILE A 53 1.35 4.73 4.55
CA ILE A 53 1.82 4.85 3.16
C ILE A 53 0.79 4.25 2.19
N ASP A 54 0.28 3.07 2.49
CA ASP A 54 -0.73 2.40 1.67
C ASP A 54 -2.01 3.24 1.52
N LYS A 55 -2.47 3.84 2.60
CA LYS A 55 -3.62 4.75 2.58
C LYS A 55 -3.36 5.96 1.69
N MET A 56 -2.17 6.55 1.77
CA MET A 56 -1.80 7.69 0.92
C MET A 56 -1.77 7.29 -0.56
N ILE A 57 -1.29 6.09 -0.88
CA ILE A 57 -1.29 5.57 -2.24
C ILE A 57 -2.72 5.42 -2.77
N LYS A 58 -3.62 4.84 -1.98
CA LYS A 58 -5.02 4.66 -2.34
C LYS A 58 -5.73 5.99 -2.61
N GLN A 59 -5.50 6.97 -1.75
CA GLN A 59 -6.06 8.31 -1.93
C GLN A 59 -5.60 8.94 -3.25
N ARG A 60 -4.32 8.76 -3.61
CA ARG A 60 -3.77 9.28 -4.87
C ARG A 60 -4.29 8.55 -6.09
N LYS A 61 -4.50 7.24 -6.01
CA LYS A 61 -5.12 6.47 -7.09
C LYS A 61 -6.54 6.94 -7.37
N GLU A 62 -7.31 7.24 -6.33
CA GLU A 62 -8.65 7.81 -6.48
C GLU A 62 -8.60 9.18 -7.14
N SER A 63 -7.64 10.02 -6.75
CA SER A 63 -7.41 11.33 -7.37
C SER A 63 -7.05 11.21 -8.84
N VAL A 64 -6.22 10.24 -9.21
CA VAL A 64 -5.85 9.98 -10.61
C VAL A 64 -7.10 9.71 -11.45
N VAL A 65 -8.00 8.86 -10.96
CA VAL A 65 -9.26 8.56 -11.67
C VAL A 65 -10.08 9.83 -11.91
N GLN A 66 -10.19 10.67 -10.91
CA GLN A 66 -10.95 11.93 -11.02
C GLN A 66 -10.28 12.93 -11.97
N PHE A 67 -8.95 13.04 -11.91
CA PHE A 67 -8.20 13.95 -12.78
C PHE A 67 -8.20 13.48 -14.23
N GLU A 68 -8.18 12.18 -14.48
CA GLU A 68 -8.35 11.62 -15.82
C GLU A 68 -9.74 11.97 -16.39
N ALA A 69 -10.79 11.80 -15.59
CA ALA A 69 -12.15 12.17 -15.97
C ALA A 69 -12.30 13.68 -16.25
N GLY A 70 -11.54 14.50 -15.53
CA GLY A 70 -11.51 15.96 -15.71
C GLY A 70 -10.53 16.46 -16.77
N HIS A 71 -9.87 15.57 -17.50
CA HIS A 71 -8.88 15.89 -18.54
C HIS A 71 -7.70 16.74 -18.01
N ARG A 72 -7.28 16.48 -16.79
CA ARG A 72 -6.17 17.18 -16.12
C ARG A 72 -4.90 16.31 -16.13
N ALA A 73 -4.34 16.15 -17.32
CA ALA A 73 -3.11 15.34 -17.52
C ALA A 73 -1.93 15.79 -16.65
N ASP A 74 -1.82 17.07 -16.36
CA ASP A 74 -0.81 17.65 -15.46
C ASP A 74 -0.92 17.11 -14.04
N LEU A 75 -2.13 17.02 -13.51
CA LEU A 75 -2.39 16.51 -12.16
C LEU A 75 -2.28 14.98 -12.12
N VAL A 76 -2.67 14.29 -13.19
CA VAL A 76 -2.47 12.84 -13.32
C VAL A 76 -0.97 12.51 -13.23
N ALA A 77 -0.13 13.23 -13.96
CA ALA A 77 1.31 13.01 -13.95
C ALA A 77 1.91 13.25 -12.55
N LYS A 78 1.48 14.30 -11.87
CA LYS A 78 1.92 14.61 -10.50
C LYS A 78 1.55 13.51 -9.52
N GLU A 79 0.28 13.11 -9.49
CA GLU A 79 -0.21 12.05 -8.58
C GLU A 79 0.47 10.71 -8.88
N THR A 80 0.67 10.37 -10.13
CA THR A 80 1.34 9.14 -10.55
C THR A 80 2.80 9.11 -10.08
N ALA A 81 3.51 10.22 -10.19
CA ALA A 81 4.88 10.35 -9.69
C ALA A 81 4.94 10.19 -8.16
N GLU A 82 3.98 10.74 -7.44
CA GLU A 82 3.88 10.60 -5.98
C GLU A 82 3.59 9.15 -5.58
N ILE A 83 2.71 8.47 -6.30
CA ILE A 83 2.43 7.04 -6.08
C ILE A 83 3.72 6.22 -6.26
N ALA A 84 4.47 6.46 -7.32
CA ALA A 84 5.73 5.75 -7.58
C ALA A 84 6.74 5.95 -6.43
N ALA A 85 6.87 7.18 -5.93
CA ALA A 85 7.76 7.48 -4.82
C ALA A 85 7.32 6.78 -3.51
N LEU A 86 6.04 6.71 -3.24
CA LEU A 86 5.49 6.01 -2.06
C LEU A 86 5.64 4.49 -2.17
N LEU A 87 5.43 3.93 -3.36
CA LEU A 87 5.59 2.49 -3.60
C LEU A 87 7.02 2.00 -3.30
N ALA A 88 8.02 2.86 -3.44
CA ALA A 88 9.41 2.51 -3.13
C ALA A 88 9.62 2.12 -1.67
N TYR A 89 8.75 2.51 -0.76
CA TYR A 89 8.81 2.14 0.66
C TYR A 89 8.12 0.80 0.95
N LEU A 90 7.25 0.33 0.08
CA LEU A 90 6.54 -0.92 0.28
C LEU A 90 7.43 -2.12 -0.10
N PRO A 91 7.16 -3.32 0.48
CA PRO A 91 7.79 -4.55 0.00
C PRO A 91 7.49 -4.77 -1.48
N ALA A 92 8.29 -5.60 -2.14
CA ALA A 92 8.07 -5.94 -3.55
C ALA A 92 6.61 -6.38 -3.77
N GLN A 93 5.95 -5.75 -4.74
CA GLN A 93 4.55 -6.05 -5.04
C GLN A 93 4.42 -7.43 -5.67
N LEU A 94 3.33 -8.12 -5.32
CA LEU A 94 3.03 -9.43 -5.88
C LEU A 94 2.49 -9.29 -7.31
N GLY A 95 3.04 -10.07 -8.24
CA GLY A 95 2.45 -10.25 -9.56
C GLY A 95 1.21 -11.15 -9.47
N ALA A 96 0.40 -11.15 -10.52
CA ALA A 96 -0.84 -11.93 -10.56
C ALA A 96 -0.59 -13.43 -10.34
N ALA A 97 0.44 -14.00 -10.98
CA ALA A 97 0.79 -15.41 -10.82
C ALA A 97 1.26 -15.75 -9.41
N GLU A 98 2.05 -14.89 -8.79
CA GLU A 98 2.53 -15.07 -7.43
C GLU A 98 1.38 -14.99 -6.43
N LEU A 99 0.46 -14.04 -6.61
CA LEU A 99 -0.73 -13.90 -5.78
C LEU A 99 -1.62 -15.14 -5.88
N ASP A 100 -1.88 -15.64 -7.09
CA ASP A 100 -2.67 -16.86 -7.31
C ASP A 100 -2.04 -18.08 -6.63
N ALA A 101 -0.73 -18.25 -6.73
CA ALA A 101 -0.01 -19.33 -6.08
C ALA A 101 -0.16 -19.26 -4.56
N LEU A 102 -0.05 -18.06 -3.99
CA LEU A 102 -0.19 -17.82 -2.56
C LEU A 102 -1.60 -18.12 -2.07
N ILE A 103 -2.62 -17.74 -2.84
CA ILE A 103 -4.03 -18.02 -2.55
C ILE A 103 -4.29 -19.52 -2.61
N ARG A 104 -3.82 -20.22 -3.64
CA ARG A 104 -3.98 -21.66 -3.77
C ARG A 104 -3.33 -22.44 -2.64
N GLU A 105 -2.16 -22.01 -2.20
CA GLU A 105 -1.50 -22.57 -1.02
C GLU A 105 -2.38 -22.41 0.23
N ALA A 106 -2.97 -21.23 0.43
CA ALA A 106 -3.84 -20.96 1.56
C ALA A 106 -5.11 -21.80 1.51
N ILE A 107 -5.70 -21.99 0.33
CA ILE A 107 -6.86 -22.87 0.12
C ILE A 107 -6.51 -24.31 0.49
N ALA A 108 -5.39 -24.81 0.02
CA ALA A 108 -4.92 -26.16 0.34
C ALA A 108 -4.66 -26.34 1.83
N ALA A 109 -4.02 -25.37 2.47
CA ALA A 109 -3.68 -25.42 3.89
C ALA A 109 -4.93 -25.39 4.80
N THR A 110 -5.99 -24.70 4.39
CA THR A 110 -7.23 -24.59 5.17
C THR A 110 -8.26 -25.67 4.83
N GLY A 111 -8.08 -26.38 3.73
CA GLY A 111 -9.08 -27.31 3.21
C GLY A 111 -10.34 -26.62 2.70
N ALA A 112 -10.25 -25.33 2.36
CA ALA A 112 -11.38 -24.54 1.89
C ALA A 112 -11.96 -25.12 0.58
N SER A 113 -13.29 -25.17 0.49
CA SER A 113 -14.00 -25.73 -0.67
C SER A 113 -15.03 -24.78 -1.27
N SER A 114 -15.35 -23.70 -0.59
CA SER A 114 -16.37 -22.74 -1.03
C SER A 114 -16.11 -21.36 -0.47
N VAL A 115 -16.87 -20.37 -0.95
CA VAL A 115 -16.84 -18.98 -0.48
C VAL A 115 -17.13 -18.86 1.03
N LYS A 116 -17.81 -19.82 1.61
CA LYS A 116 -18.07 -19.86 3.07
C LYS A 116 -16.77 -19.94 3.87
N ASP A 117 -15.71 -20.48 3.29
CA ASP A 117 -14.40 -20.62 3.91
C ASP A 117 -13.48 -19.41 3.63
N MET A 118 -13.98 -18.39 2.96
CA MET A 118 -13.20 -17.22 2.55
C MET A 118 -12.46 -16.54 3.71
N GLY A 119 -13.09 -16.46 4.87
CA GLY A 119 -12.48 -15.85 6.06
C GLY A 119 -11.20 -16.55 6.49
N LYS A 120 -11.16 -17.87 6.44
CA LYS A 120 -9.97 -18.68 6.77
C LYS A 120 -8.84 -18.43 5.77
N VAL A 121 -9.16 -18.45 4.48
CA VAL A 121 -8.22 -18.20 3.40
C VAL A 121 -7.66 -16.79 3.48
N MET A 122 -8.53 -15.79 3.65
CA MET A 122 -8.13 -14.39 3.78
C MET A 122 -7.22 -14.15 4.97
N GLY A 123 -7.44 -14.84 6.08
CA GLY A 123 -6.57 -14.73 7.26
C GLY A 123 -5.12 -15.09 6.95
N ILE A 124 -4.90 -16.15 6.19
CA ILE A 124 -3.56 -16.59 5.78
C ILE A 124 -2.98 -15.67 4.71
N VAL A 125 -3.75 -15.38 3.67
CA VAL A 125 -3.31 -14.55 2.54
C VAL A 125 -2.98 -13.14 3.00
N LYS A 126 -3.80 -12.55 3.85
CA LYS A 126 -3.59 -11.20 4.39
C LYS A 126 -2.26 -11.09 5.13
N GLY A 127 -1.90 -12.10 5.92
CA GLY A 127 -0.61 -12.11 6.63
C GLY A 127 0.60 -12.13 5.69
N LYS A 128 0.49 -12.80 4.54
CA LYS A 128 1.58 -12.94 3.57
C LYS A 128 1.60 -11.84 2.50
N ALA A 129 0.44 -11.27 2.16
CA ALA A 129 0.29 -10.29 1.10
C ALA A 129 0.19 -8.84 1.61
N ALA A 130 0.16 -8.61 2.92
CA ALA A 130 0.05 -7.27 3.49
C ALA A 130 1.16 -6.33 2.98
N GLY A 131 0.77 -5.18 2.45
CA GLY A 131 1.68 -4.21 1.85
C GLY A 131 2.24 -4.61 0.48
N ARG A 132 1.94 -5.83 -0.01
CA ARG A 132 2.46 -6.36 -1.28
C ARG A 132 1.40 -6.49 -2.37
N ALA A 133 0.14 -6.34 -2.02
CA ALA A 133 -1.00 -6.37 -2.92
C ALA A 133 -2.15 -5.57 -2.36
N ASP A 134 -3.03 -5.08 -3.24
CA ASP A 134 -4.27 -4.40 -2.83
C ASP A 134 -5.25 -5.44 -2.24
N MET A 135 -5.65 -5.26 -1.00
CA MET A 135 -6.50 -6.21 -0.29
C MET A 135 -7.89 -6.38 -0.92
N ALA A 136 -8.43 -5.34 -1.58
CA ALA A 136 -9.69 -5.46 -2.31
C ALA A 136 -9.55 -6.38 -3.52
N ALA A 137 -8.45 -6.25 -4.27
CA ALA A 137 -8.14 -7.13 -5.39
C ALA A 137 -7.85 -8.56 -4.92
N VAL A 138 -7.16 -8.72 -3.79
CA VAL A 138 -6.91 -10.01 -3.16
C VAL A 138 -8.22 -10.70 -2.80
N GLY A 139 -9.14 -9.98 -2.15
CA GLY A 139 -10.45 -10.52 -1.78
C GLY A 139 -11.26 -11.00 -2.98
N ALA A 140 -11.29 -10.22 -4.04
CA ALA A 140 -11.97 -10.59 -5.29
C ALA A 140 -11.36 -11.85 -5.91
N ARG A 141 -10.03 -11.95 -5.89
CA ARG A 141 -9.33 -13.13 -6.46
C ARG A 141 -9.53 -14.40 -5.62
N VAL A 142 -9.52 -14.27 -4.30
CA VAL A 142 -9.83 -15.40 -3.39
C VAL A 142 -11.23 -15.92 -3.68
N LYS A 143 -12.21 -15.04 -3.80
CA LYS A 143 -13.58 -15.39 -4.12
C LYS A 143 -13.67 -16.14 -5.46
N ALA A 144 -12.98 -15.64 -6.50
CA ALA A 144 -12.96 -16.25 -7.81
C ALA A 144 -12.34 -17.66 -7.77
N LEU A 145 -11.24 -17.85 -7.05
CA LEU A 145 -10.56 -19.14 -6.95
C LEU A 145 -11.32 -20.14 -6.06
N LEU A 146 -12.19 -19.68 -5.17
CA LEU A 146 -13.08 -20.54 -4.39
C LEU A 146 -14.38 -20.89 -5.13
N GLY A 147 -14.54 -20.42 -6.36
CA GLY A 147 -15.69 -20.77 -7.18
C GLY A 147 -16.93 -19.95 -6.92
N GLY A 148 -16.75 -18.83 -6.25
CA GLY A 148 -17.82 -17.92 -5.92
C GLY A 148 -17.92 -16.78 -6.88
#